data_9eacca5664e7dfd53af44614cf025cdc
#
_entry.id   9eacca5664e7dfd53af44614cf025cdc
#
_cell.length_a   1.000
_cell.length_b   1.000
_cell.length_c   1.000
_cell.angle_alpha   90.00
_cell.angle_beta   90.00
_cell.angle_gamma   90.00
#
_symmetry.space_group_name_H-M   'P 1'
#
loop_
_entity.id
_entity.type
_entity.pdbx_description
1 polymer ?
#
loop_
_entity_poly.entity_id
_entity_poly.type
_entity_poly.pdbx_seq_one_letter_code
_entity_poly.pdbx_strand_id
1 'polypeptide(L)'
;MSDQDPYVYPGTTVLRNRPGLRDAQQLQQYEYRRTAERALGLFEQPISGAFDLDHLKRIHRHLFQDVYDWAGMVRTVSITKDTSTFAMPLQIESYGRKVFDDLARERHLQGLGNEAFAERLAYYFSEINAVHPFREGNGRATRVFVADLARHAGYTVDYAHVEPAQWNNAARASFMGELGAASKLFRAITRPLAHLQDLDQAGTDSKPRDDTAEALARAFEEAMDAKGVPPAARDALREHFNAQLAARQAQGESFGVKIYDVAADRQKPAPEVDASKDPPAPDRNRRTPKR
;
A
#
# COMPACT_ATOMS: atom_id res chain seq x y z
N MET A 1 -7.44 28.41 -26.00
CA MET A 1 -7.20 28.71 -24.56
C MET A 1 -6.41 27.54 -24.04
N SER A 2 -5.12 27.73 -23.70
CA SER A 2 -4.32 26.68 -23.09
C SER A 2 -4.94 26.39 -21.71
N ASP A 3 -5.48 25.20 -21.57
CA ASP A 3 -6.03 24.66 -20.31
C ASP A 3 -4.86 24.55 -19.34
N GLN A 4 -4.59 25.64 -18.60
CA GLN A 4 -3.54 25.60 -17.58
C GLN A 4 -4.02 24.71 -16.46
N ASP A 5 -3.26 23.67 -16.16
CA ASP A 5 -3.52 22.77 -15.02
C ASP A 5 -3.68 23.61 -13.73
N PRO A 6 -4.87 23.65 -13.12
CA PRO A 6 -5.13 24.50 -11.95
C PRO A 6 -4.31 24.10 -10.73
N TYR A 7 -3.73 22.89 -10.74
CA TYR A 7 -2.93 22.34 -9.66
C TYR A 7 -1.47 22.79 -9.68
N VAL A 8 -0.98 23.45 -10.74
CA VAL A 8 0.41 23.92 -10.83
C VAL A 8 0.51 25.44 -10.67
N TYR A 9 1.68 25.92 -10.27
CA TYR A 9 1.95 27.35 -10.29
C TYR A 9 2.14 27.83 -11.72
N PRO A 10 1.61 29.03 -12.09
CA PRO A 10 1.75 29.58 -13.43
C PRO A 10 3.20 29.60 -13.90
N GLY A 11 3.43 29.14 -15.12
CA GLY A 11 4.76 29.14 -15.75
C GLY A 11 5.73 28.08 -15.20
N THR A 12 5.25 27.13 -14.40
CA THR A 12 6.06 26.04 -13.81
C THR A 12 5.40 24.68 -13.98
N THR A 13 6.12 23.62 -13.59
CA THR A 13 5.58 22.26 -13.43
C THR A 13 5.35 21.89 -11.97
N VAL A 14 5.58 22.84 -11.04
CA VAL A 14 5.50 22.61 -9.60
C VAL A 14 4.06 22.70 -9.13
N LEU A 15 3.59 21.66 -8.42
CA LEU A 15 2.25 21.62 -7.84
C LEU A 15 2.08 22.72 -6.79
N ARG A 16 0.91 23.38 -6.80
CA ARG A 16 0.52 24.29 -5.74
C ARG A 16 0.45 23.53 -4.44
N ASN A 17 1.14 24.04 -3.43
CA ASN A 17 1.33 23.37 -2.16
C ASN A 17 1.19 24.35 -0.99
N ARG A 18 0.82 23.82 0.18
CA ARG A 18 0.57 24.62 1.39
C ARG A 18 1.79 25.40 1.90
N PRO A 19 3.02 24.83 1.89
CA PRO A 19 4.21 25.58 2.30
C PRO A 19 4.65 26.65 1.27
N GLY A 20 4.04 26.74 0.09
CA GLY A 20 4.37 27.75 -0.91
C GLY A 20 5.68 27.50 -1.67
N LEU A 21 6.20 26.27 -1.63
CA LEU A 21 7.44 25.88 -2.30
C LEU A 21 7.28 25.95 -3.82
N ARG A 22 8.25 26.58 -4.48
CA ARG A 22 8.27 26.76 -5.95
C ARG A 22 9.38 25.99 -6.64
N ASP A 23 10.27 25.40 -5.86
CA ASP A 23 11.31 24.48 -6.33
C ASP A 23 10.79 23.03 -6.26
N ALA A 24 10.94 22.29 -7.36
CA ALA A 24 10.41 20.93 -7.48
C ALA A 24 11.09 19.95 -6.51
N GLN A 25 12.41 20.10 -6.31
CA GLN A 25 13.18 19.22 -5.44
C GLN A 25 12.84 19.47 -3.97
N GLN A 26 12.70 20.75 -3.57
CA GLN A 26 12.29 21.10 -2.21
C GLN A 26 10.87 20.59 -1.92
N LEU A 27 9.94 20.73 -2.89
CA LEU A 27 8.59 20.19 -2.73
C LEU A 27 8.63 18.67 -2.58
N GLN A 28 9.39 17.96 -3.41
CA GLN A 28 9.50 16.50 -3.34
C GLN A 28 10.03 16.04 -1.98
N GLN A 29 11.06 16.70 -1.44
CA GLN A 29 11.61 16.38 -0.11
C GLN A 29 10.61 16.66 1.01
N TYR A 30 9.93 17.80 0.95
CA TYR A 30 8.89 18.16 1.93
C TYR A 30 7.72 17.18 1.90
N GLU A 31 7.21 16.88 0.71
CA GLU A 31 6.13 15.92 0.50
C GLU A 31 6.50 14.54 1.04
N TYR A 32 7.69 14.04 0.67
CA TYR A 32 8.17 12.74 1.12
C TYR A 32 8.20 12.66 2.65
N ARG A 33 8.82 13.64 3.32
CA ARG A 33 8.90 13.68 4.78
C ARG A 33 7.51 13.69 5.43
N ARG A 34 6.64 14.61 5.00
CA ARG A 34 5.30 14.75 5.60
C ARG A 34 4.43 13.53 5.39
N THR A 35 4.46 12.94 4.20
CA THR A 35 3.68 11.73 3.94
C THR A 35 4.22 10.51 4.67
N ALA A 36 5.54 10.41 4.89
CA ALA A 36 6.14 9.34 5.71
C ALA A 36 5.74 9.47 7.19
N GLU A 37 5.82 10.69 7.76
CA GLU A 37 5.35 10.97 9.13
C GLU A 37 3.88 10.56 9.32
N ARG A 38 3.02 10.94 8.37
CA ARG A 38 1.59 10.57 8.39
C ARG A 38 1.36 9.06 8.23
N ALA A 39 2.14 8.40 7.38
CA ALA A 39 2.00 6.96 7.16
C ALA A 39 2.38 6.14 8.39
N LEU A 40 3.37 6.57 9.17
CA LEU A 40 3.74 5.90 10.42
C LEU A 40 2.57 5.80 11.39
N GLY A 41 1.79 6.88 11.56
CA GLY A 41 0.62 6.87 12.43
C GLY A 41 -0.49 5.90 12.01
N LEU A 42 -0.54 5.50 10.73
CA LEU A 42 -1.56 4.58 10.22
C LEU A 42 -1.31 3.11 10.62
N PHE A 43 -0.09 2.75 11.01
CA PHE A 43 0.17 1.42 11.56
C PHE A 43 -0.49 1.24 12.93
N GLU A 44 -0.55 2.31 13.72
CA GLU A 44 -1.13 2.30 15.06
C GLU A 44 -2.65 2.57 15.03
N GLN A 45 -3.05 3.51 14.20
CA GLN A 45 -4.44 3.95 14.07
C GLN A 45 -4.88 3.96 12.60
N PRO A 46 -5.25 2.79 12.05
CA PRO A 46 -5.77 2.70 10.69
C PRO A 46 -7.01 3.59 10.51
N ILE A 47 -7.16 4.17 9.34
CA ILE A 47 -8.36 4.95 9.03
C ILE A 47 -9.52 3.98 8.79
N SER A 48 -10.50 3.97 9.68
CA SER A 48 -11.70 3.17 9.53
C SER A 48 -12.48 3.57 8.28
N GLY A 49 -13.00 2.57 7.54
CA GLY A 49 -13.78 2.82 6.34
C GLY A 49 -14.47 1.56 5.81
N ALA A 50 -15.31 1.75 4.81
CA ALA A 50 -16.09 0.69 4.17
C ALA A 50 -15.37 0.05 2.97
N PHE A 51 -14.08 0.29 2.78
CA PHE A 51 -13.31 -0.10 1.61
C PHE A 51 -13.93 0.39 0.29
N ASP A 52 -14.39 1.63 0.31
CA ASP A 52 -14.99 2.36 -0.81
C ASP A 52 -14.09 3.51 -1.29
N LEU A 53 -14.55 4.26 -2.30
CA LEU A 53 -13.83 5.42 -2.82
C LEU A 53 -13.64 6.50 -1.73
N ASP A 54 -14.60 6.69 -0.84
CA ASP A 54 -14.49 7.67 0.23
C ASP A 54 -13.46 7.23 1.29
N HIS A 55 -13.30 5.94 1.52
CA HIS A 55 -12.21 5.42 2.34
C HIS A 55 -10.85 5.75 1.73
N LEU A 56 -10.67 5.50 0.42
CA LEU A 56 -9.43 5.87 -0.29
C LEU A 56 -9.17 7.38 -0.26
N LYS A 57 -10.23 8.21 -0.40
CA LYS A 57 -10.13 9.69 -0.25
C LYS A 57 -9.68 10.10 1.15
N ARG A 58 -10.18 9.46 2.22
CA ARG A 58 -9.75 9.73 3.60
C ARG A 58 -8.29 9.36 3.83
N ILE A 59 -7.85 8.22 3.33
CA ILE A 59 -6.44 7.82 3.37
C ILE A 59 -5.57 8.87 2.66
N HIS A 60 -5.92 9.25 1.45
CA HIS A 60 -5.18 10.26 0.71
C HIS A 60 -5.14 11.60 1.44
N ARG A 61 -6.29 12.06 1.99
CA ARG A 61 -6.35 13.28 2.79
C ARG A 61 -5.40 13.22 3.98
N HIS A 62 -5.42 12.13 4.73
CA HIS A 62 -4.55 11.95 5.88
C HIS A 62 -3.07 12.05 5.50
N LEU A 63 -2.66 11.40 4.42
CA LEU A 63 -1.27 11.40 3.97
C LEU A 63 -0.79 12.76 3.48
N PHE A 64 -1.65 13.52 2.81
CA PHE A 64 -1.25 14.72 2.05
C PHE A 64 -1.77 16.05 2.60
N GLN A 65 -2.52 16.06 3.70
CA GLN A 65 -3.16 17.25 4.25
C GLN A 65 -2.19 18.40 4.63
N ASP A 66 -0.94 18.07 4.92
CA ASP A 66 0.08 19.07 5.25
C ASP A 66 0.77 19.62 3.99
N VAL A 67 0.57 19.00 2.85
CA VAL A 67 1.25 19.33 1.58
C VAL A 67 0.32 20.04 0.62
N TYR A 68 -0.93 19.52 0.46
CA TYR A 68 -1.85 20.00 -0.55
C TYR A 68 -3.22 20.37 0.00
N ASP A 69 -3.78 21.50 -0.44
CA ASP A 69 -5.13 21.91 -0.07
C ASP A 69 -6.20 20.99 -0.67
N TRP A 70 -5.90 20.37 -1.80
CA TRP A 70 -6.78 19.41 -2.48
C TRP A 70 -6.59 17.96 -1.99
N ALA A 71 -5.90 17.73 -0.89
CA ALA A 71 -5.72 16.38 -0.31
C ALA A 71 -7.08 15.70 -0.06
N GLY A 72 -7.25 14.49 -0.62
CA GLY A 72 -8.50 13.73 -0.56
C GLY A 72 -9.56 14.12 -1.60
N MET A 73 -9.30 15.14 -2.42
CA MET A 73 -10.23 15.55 -3.48
C MET A 73 -9.90 14.83 -4.79
N VAL A 74 -10.93 14.42 -5.51
CA VAL A 74 -10.79 13.86 -6.86
C VAL A 74 -10.28 14.94 -7.82
N ARG A 75 -9.33 14.58 -8.67
CA ARG A 75 -8.78 15.50 -9.68
C ARG A 75 -9.80 15.93 -10.71
N THR A 76 -9.65 17.14 -11.18
CA THR A 76 -10.49 17.74 -12.23
C THR A 76 -9.80 17.78 -13.60
N VAL A 77 -8.54 17.30 -13.68
CA VAL A 77 -7.75 17.29 -14.92
C VAL A 77 -7.44 15.85 -15.34
N SER A 78 -7.27 15.65 -16.64
CA SER A 78 -6.78 14.39 -17.18
C SER A 78 -5.31 14.20 -16.84
N ILE A 79 -4.91 12.98 -16.54
CA ILE A 79 -3.52 12.61 -16.29
C ILE A 79 -3.13 11.49 -17.25
N THR A 80 -1.97 11.66 -17.86
CA THR A 80 -1.28 10.62 -18.62
C THR A 80 0.08 10.37 -17.99
N LYS A 81 0.48 9.12 -17.95
CA LYS A 81 1.83 8.72 -17.55
C LYS A 81 2.37 7.76 -18.61
N ASP A 82 3.46 8.15 -19.24
CA ASP A 82 3.98 7.45 -20.41
C ASP A 82 2.89 7.32 -21.51
N THR A 83 2.51 6.10 -21.87
CA THR A 83 1.43 5.81 -22.82
C THR A 83 0.07 5.53 -22.16
N SER A 84 0.00 5.59 -20.82
CA SER A 84 -1.20 5.24 -20.05
C SER A 84 -2.08 6.45 -19.81
N THR A 85 -3.32 6.42 -20.27
CA THR A 85 -4.34 7.43 -19.95
C THR A 85 -5.27 6.89 -18.88
N PHE A 86 -5.21 7.47 -17.67
CA PHE A 86 -6.08 7.08 -16.56
C PHE A 86 -7.54 7.51 -16.81
N ALA A 87 -8.45 7.08 -15.94
CA ALA A 87 -9.87 7.43 -16.05
C ALA A 87 -10.07 8.93 -16.30
N MET A 88 -10.99 9.29 -17.17
CA MET A 88 -11.34 10.70 -17.41
C MET A 88 -11.93 11.29 -16.12
N PRO A 89 -11.68 12.57 -15.80
CA PRO A 89 -12.13 13.20 -14.55
C PRO A 89 -13.61 12.97 -14.26
N LEU A 90 -14.47 13.12 -15.25
CA LEU A 90 -15.92 12.91 -15.12
C LEU A 90 -16.33 11.45 -14.89
N GLN A 91 -15.44 10.51 -15.13
CA GLN A 91 -15.69 9.06 -14.97
C GLN A 91 -15.13 8.51 -13.66
N ILE A 92 -14.28 9.25 -12.95
CA ILE A 92 -13.60 8.76 -11.75
C ILE A 92 -14.62 8.28 -10.69
N GLU A 93 -15.64 9.07 -10.40
CA GLU A 93 -16.64 8.74 -9.38
C GLU A 93 -17.46 7.49 -9.78
N SER A 94 -17.92 7.40 -11.03
CA SER A 94 -18.73 6.27 -11.49
C SER A 94 -17.90 4.99 -11.63
N TYR A 95 -16.70 5.08 -12.18
CA TYR A 95 -15.80 3.95 -12.33
C TYR A 95 -15.30 3.48 -10.95
N GLY A 96 -14.86 4.40 -10.10
CA GLY A 96 -14.46 4.09 -8.73
C GLY A 96 -15.57 3.38 -7.97
N ARG A 97 -16.81 3.92 -8.01
CA ARG A 97 -17.95 3.26 -7.39
C ARG A 97 -18.13 1.83 -7.87
N LYS A 98 -18.09 1.60 -9.18
CA LYS A 98 -18.20 0.24 -9.74
C LYS A 98 -17.13 -0.69 -9.18
N VAL A 99 -15.87 -0.27 -9.15
CA VAL A 99 -14.74 -1.09 -8.64
C VAL A 99 -14.95 -1.46 -7.18
N PHE A 100 -15.35 -0.50 -6.35
CA PHE A 100 -15.52 -0.74 -4.91
C PHE A 100 -16.82 -1.50 -4.59
N ASP A 101 -17.90 -1.33 -5.38
CA ASP A 101 -19.11 -2.14 -5.25
C ASP A 101 -18.81 -3.61 -5.61
N ASP A 102 -17.96 -3.86 -6.61
CA ASP A 102 -17.49 -5.20 -6.97
C ASP A 102 -16.67 -5.81 -5.82
N LEU A 103 -15.76 -5.03 -5.21
CA LEU A 103 -15.00 -5.44 -4.04
C LEU A 103 -15.90 -5.80 -2.84
N ALA A 104 -16.93 -5.01 -2.60
CA ALA A 104 -17.92 -5.28 -1.53
C ALA A 104 -18.71 -6.57 -1.81
N ARG A 105 -19.11 -6.83 -3.06
CA ARG A 105 -19.77 -8.08 -3.47
C ARG A 105 -18.87 -9.30 -3.26
N GLU A 106 -17.55 -9.14 -3.39
CA GLU A 106 -16.57 -10.17 -3.05
C GLU A 106 -16.22 -10.21 -1.56
N ARG A 107 -17.05 -9.61 -0.70
CA ARG A 107 -16.89 -9.60 0.76
C ARG A 107 -15.52 -9.06 1.19
N HIS A 108 -14.99 -8.07 0.47
CA HIS A 108 -13.68 -7.49 0.71
C HIS A 108 -12.57 -8.55 0.80
N LEU A 109 -12.64 -9.58 -0.07
CA LEU A 109 -11.70 -10.71 -0.21
C LEU A 109 -11.59 -11.62 1.00
N GLN A 110 -12.52 -11.54 1.97
CA GLN A 110 -12.53 -12.41 3.14
C GLN A 110 -12.80 -13.87 2.78
N GLY A 111 -12.10 -14.79 3.45
CA GLY A 111 -12.29 -16.24 3.30
C GLY A 111 -11.64 -16.84 2.06
N LEU A 112 -10.86 -16.07 1.30
CA LEU A 112 -10.06 -16.61 0.20
C LEU A 112 -8.79 -17.29 0.73
N GLY A 113 -8.36 -18.38 0.09
CA GLY A 113 -7.02 -18.95 0.30
C GLY A 113 -5.93 -18.05 -0.26
N ASN A 114 -4.69 -18.23 0.21
CA ASN A 114 -3.56 -17.32 -0.06
C ASN A 114 -3.35 -17.00 -1.54
N GLU A 115 -3.42 -17.99 -2.42
CA GLU A 115 -3.21 -17.80 -3.86
C GLU A 115 -4.35 -16.98 -4.49
N ALA A 116 -5.60 -17.38 -4.24
CA ALA A 116 -6.77 -16.66 -4.73
C ALA A 116 -6.85 -15.24 -4.16
N PHE A 117 -6.48 -15.05 -2.88
CA PHE A 117 -6.39 -13.74 -2.25
C PHE A 117 -5.38 -12.85 -2.98
N ALA A 118 -4.16 -13.32 -3.21
CA ALA A 118 -3.11 -12.54 -3.88
C ALA A 118 -3.51 -12.15 -5.31
N GLU A 119 -4.18 -13.05 -6.05
CA GLU A 119 -4.69 -12.76 -7.40
C GLU A 119 -5.79 -11.69 -7.38
N ARG A 120 -6.76 -11.81 -6.45
CA ARG A 120 -7.82 -10.81 -6.35
C ARG A 120 -7.31 -9.48 -5.84
N LEU A 121 -6.36 -9.47 -4.92
CA LEU A 121 -5.71 -8.25 -4.45
C LEU A 121 -4.97 -7.54 -5.59
N ALA A 122 -4.25 -8.30 -6.44
CA ALA A 122 -3.59 -7.77 -7.63
C ALA A 122 -4.61 -7.16 -8.62
N TYR A 123 -5.75 -7.79 -8.81
CA TYR A 123 -6.82 -7.28 -9.65
C TYR A 123 -7.36 -5.94 -9.12
N TYR A 124 -7.74 -5.86 -7.83
CA TYR A 124 -8.26 -4.61 -7.26
C TYR A 124 -7.19 -3.52 -7.17
N PHE A 125 -5.94 -3.86 -6.91
CA PHE A 125 -4.83 -2.93 -7.05
C PHE A 125 -4.78 -2.33 -8.46
N SER A 126 -4.90 -3.15 -9.50
CA SER A 126 -4.90 -2.73 -10.89
C SER A 126 -6.07 -1.80 -11.22
N GLU A 127 -7.29 -2.17 -10.82
CA GLU A 127 -8.49 -1.36 -11.05
C GLU A 127 -8.41 0.00 -10.35
N ILE A 128 -7.96 0.04 -9.09
CA ILE A 128 -7.76 1.29 -8.34
C ILE A 128 -6.68 2.15 -9.01
N ASN A 129 -5.61 1.52 -9.50
CA ASN A 129 -4.56 2.22 -10.24
C ASN A 129 -5.09 2.78 -11.58
N ALA A 130 -6.02 2.12 -12.26
CA ALA A 130 -6.66 2.61 -13.48
C ALA A 130 -7.61 3.79 -13.21
N VAL A 131 -8.34 3.77 -12.10
CA VAL A 131 -9.15 4.92 -11.64
C VAL A 131 -8.28 6.15 -11.40
N HIS A 132 -7.16 6.01 -10.69
CA HIS A 132 -6.16 7.06 -10.42
C HIS A 132 -6.79 8.40 -10.01
N PRO A 133 -7.52 8.43 -8.88
CA PRO A 133 -8.47 9.51 -8.62
C PRO A 133 -7.83 10.85 -8.24
N PHE A 134 -6.57 10.89 -7.81
CA PHE A 134 -5.94 12.10 -7.28
C PHE A 134 -4.95 12.71 -8.27
N ARG A 135 -4.66 14.02 -8.10
CA ARG A 135 -3.68 14.70 -8.95
C ARG A 135 -2.26 14.19 -8.73
N GLU A 136 -1.91 13.85 -7.51
CA GLU A 136 -0.64 13.25 -7.09
C GLU A 136 -0.89 12.29 -5.92
N GLY A 137 0.06 11.40 -5.59
CA GLY A 137 0.01 10.56 -4.39
C GLY A 137 -0.85 9.28 -4.51
N ASN A 138 -1.39 8.98 -5.67
CA ASN A 138 -2.23 7.79 -5.89
C ASN A 138 -1.56 6.50 -5.44
N GLY A 139 -0.29 6.28 -5.80
CA GLY A 139 0.43 5.07 -5.44
C GLY A 139 0.61 4.87 -3.93
N ARG A 140 0.83 5.95 -3.18
CA ARG A 140 0.96 5.90 -1.70
C ARG A 140 -0.38 5.60 -1.05
N ALA A 141 -1.43 6.30 -1.46
CA ALA A 141 -2.78 6.05 -0.95
C ALA A 141 -3.27 4.62 -1.28
N THR A 142 -3.02 4.14 -2.50
CA THR A 142 -3.39 2.78 -2.90
C THR A 142 -2.66 1.72 -2.08
N ARG A 143 -1.34 1.89 -1.79
CA ARG A 143 -0.60 0.94 -0.95
C ARG A 143 -1.15 0.85 0.46
N VAL A 144 -1.50 1.98 1.09
CA VAL A 144 -2.13 1.98 2.42
C VAL A 144 -3.49 1.28 2.35
N PHE A 145 -4.33 1.65 1.39
CA PHE A 145 -5.65 1.02 1.20
C PHE A 145 -5.55 -0.51 1.02
N VAL A 146 -4.62 -0.97 0.17
CA VAL A 146 -4.39 -2.40 -0.10
C VAL A 146 -3.88 -3.13 1.15
N ALA A 147 -3.02 -2.50 1.95
CA ALA A 147 -2.56 -3.08 3.21
C ALA A 147 -3.69 -3.21 4.24
N ASP A 148 -4.58 -2.20 4.33
CA ASP A 148 -5.73 -2.24 5.23
C ASP A 148 -6.77 -3.28 4.78
N LEU A 149 -7.02 -3.39 3.47
CA LEU A 149 -7.88 -4.42 2.88
C LEU A 149 -7.33 -5.83 3.15
N ALA A 150 -6.02 -6.00 3.00
CA ALA A 150 -5.37 -7.28 3.29
C ALA A 150 -5.54 -7.66 4.76
N ARG A 151 -5.30 -6.72 5.68
CA ARG A 151 -5.49 -6.95 7.13
C ARG A 151 -6.93 -7.33 7.46
N HIS A 152 -7.89 -6.65 6.86
CA HIS A 152 -9.31 -6.96 7.01
C HIS A 152 -9.67 -8.36 6.52
N ALA A 153 -9.01 -8.83 5.46
CA ALA A 153 -9.19 -10.17 4.91
C ALA A 153 -8.40 -11.28 5.64
N GLY A 154 -7.63 -10.93 6.68
CA GLY A 154 -6.81 -11.88 7.44
C GLY A 154 -5.41 -12.10 6.87
N TYR A 155 -4.88 -11.15 6.10
CA TYR A 155 -3.57 -11.17 5.47
C TYR A 155 -2.72 -9.95 5.85
N THR A 156 -1.42 -10.05 5.64
CA THR A 156 -0.50 -8.90 5.63
C THR A 156 0.16 -8.76 4.27
N VAL A 157 0.62 -7.54 3.96
CA VAL A 157 1.39 -7.22 2.75
C VAL A 157 2.71 -6.61 3.17
N ASP A 158 3.80 -7.29 2.85
CA ASP A 158 5.16 -6.82 3.13
C ASP A 158 5.73 -6.08 1.91
N TYR A 159 5.83 -4.77 2.02
CA TYR A 159 6.42 -3.91 0.99
C TYR A 159 7.93 -3.69 1.16
N ALA A 160 8.55 -4.14 2.26
CA ALA A 160 9.92 -3.77 2.63
C ALA A 160 10.96 -4.20 1.57
N HIS A 161 10.73 -5.35 0.93
CA HIS A 161 11.65 -5.92 -0.05
C HIS A 161 11.20 -5.74 -1.51
N VAL A 162 10.25 -4.84 -1.77
CA VAL A 162 9.77 -4.57 -3.13
C VAL A 162 10.56 -3.41 -3.73
N GLU A 163 11.40 -3.72 -4.69
CA GLU A 163 12.12 -2.71 -5.45
C GLU A 163 11.15 -1.77 -6.20
N PRO A 164 11.41 -0.45 -6.23
CA PRO A 164 10.57 0.50 -6.95
C PRO A 164 10.34 0.12 -8.42
N ALA A 165 11.34 -0.47 -9.08
CA ALA A 165 11.25 -0.94 -10.45
C ALA A 165 10.25 -2.10 -10.61
N GLN A 166 10.23 -3.05 -9.67
CA GLN A 166 9.27 -4.17 -9.66
C GLN A 166 7.84 -3.67 -9.49
N TRP A 167 7.63 -2.73 -8.55
CA TRP A 167 6.34 -2.11 -8.33
C TRP A 167 5.83 -1.35 -9.56
N ASN A 168 6.68 -0.49 -10.14
CA ASN A 168 6.34 0.27 -11.32
C ASN A 168 6.05 -0.64 -12.54
N ASN A 169 6.81 -1.72 -12.69
CA ASN A 169 6.57 -2.70 -13.76
C ASN A 169 5.22 -3.41 -13.58
N ALA A 170 4.92 -3.90 -12.37
CA ALA A 170 3.65 -4.53 -12.06
C ALA A 170 2.47 -3.57 -12.31
N ALA A 171 2.58 -2.30 -11.87
CA ALA A 171 1.56 -1.28 -12.08
C ALA A 171 1.36 -0.95 -13.58
N ARG A 172 2.44 -0.90 -14.37
CA ARG A 172 2.36 -0.63 -15.82
C ARG A 172 1.75 -1.81 -16.58
N ALA A 173 2.24 -3.03 -16.33
CA ALA A 173 1.73 -4.24 -16.96
C ALA A 173 0.23 -4.43 -16.68
N SER A 174 -0.17 -4.25 -15.41
CA SER A 174 -1.57 -4.37 -15.01
C SER A 174 -2.47 -3.32 -15.68
N PHE A 175 -1.97 -2.12 -15.90
CA PHE A 175 -2.70 -1.09 -16.65
C PHE A 175 -2.96 -1.50 -18.11
N MET A 176 -2.05 -2.27 -18.72
CA MET A 176 -2.21 -2.85 -20.06
C MET A 176 -3.09 -4.12 -20.08
N GLY A 177 -3.69 -4.50 -18.94
CA GLY A 177 -4.48 -5.71 -18.79
C GLY A 177 -3.67 -6.98 -18.48
N GLU A 178 -2.35 -6.85 -18.29
CA GLU A 178 -1.45 -7.96 -17.99
C GLU A 178 -1.28 -8.11 -16.47
N LEU A 179 -2.19 -8.84 -15.82
CA LEU A 179 -2.19 -9.00 -14.36
C LEU A 179 -1.07 -9.91 -13.84
N GLY A 180 -0.40 -10.69 -14.70
CA GLY A 180 0.58 -11.70 -14.28
C GLY A 180 1.72 -11.15 -13.42
N ALA A 181 2.27 -9.98 -13.77
CA ALA A 181 3.34 -9.34 -12.99
C ALA A 181 2.84 -8.89 -11.60
N ALA A 182 1.65 -8.29 -11.54
CA ALA A 182 1.05 -7.87 -10.27
C ALA A 182 0.68 -9.08 -9.40
N SER A 183 0.08 -10.12 -9.97
CA SER A 183 -0.26 -11.37 -9.25
C SER A 183 1.00 -12.04 -8.68
N LYS A 184 2.08 -12.13 -9.47
CA LYS A 184 3.36 -12.66 -8.99
C LYS A 184 3.94 -11.84 -7.85
N LEU A 185 3.87 -10.51 -7.95
CA LEU A 185 4.32 -9.61 -6.89
C LEU A 185 3.53 -9.83 -5.61
N PHE A 186 2.19 -9.79 -5.68
CA PHE A 186 1.34 -9.94 -4.49
C PHE A 186 1.47 -11.33 -3.86
N ARG A 187 1.61 -12.41 -4.64
CA ARG A 187 1.93 -13.75 -4.09
C ARG A 187 3.25 -13.76 -3.30
N ALA A 188 4.25 -13.00 -3.73
CA ALA A 188 5.53 -12.95 -3.06
C ALA A 188 5.49 -12.17 -1.74
N ILE A 189 4.61 -11.16 -1.62
CA ILE A 189 4.60 -10.21 -0.50
C ILE A 189 3.39 -10.34 0.43
N THR A 190 2.42 -11.23 0.15
CA THR A 190 1.27 -11.48 1.04
C THR A 190 1.50 -12.72 1.90
N ARG A 191 1.06 -12.66 3.16
CA ARG A 191 1.11 -13.77 4.12
C ARG A 191 -0.16 -13.79 4.95
N PRO A 192 -0.72 -14.98 5.30
CA PRO A 192 -1.82 -15.07 6.26
C PRO A 192 -1.40 -14.56 7.64
N LEU A 193 -2.27 -13.81 8.31
CA LEU A 193 -2.00 -13.33 9.68
C LEU A 193 -1.92 -14.49 10.68
N ALA A 194 -2.71 -15.56 10.51
CA ALA A 194 -2.64 -16.75 11.34
C ALA A 194 -1.24 -17.38 11.34
N HIS A 195 -0.57 -17.40 10.19
CA HIS A 195 0.81 -17.90 10.08
C HIS A 195 1.80 -17.11 10.94
N LEU A 196 1.59 -15.79 11.10
CA LEU A 196 2.41 -14.95 11.97
C LEU A 196 2.18 -15.29 13.45
N GLN A 197 0.93 -15.58 13.85
CA GLN A 197 0.59 -15.99 15.21
C GLN A 197 1.16 -17.39 15.56
N ASP A 198 1.17 -18.31 14.61
CA ASP A 198 1.78 -19.63 14.80
C ASP A 198 3.30 -19.54 14.99
N LEU A 199 3.98 -18.66 14.26
CA LEU A 199 5.40 -18.37 14.44
C LEU A 199 5.68 -17.74 15.81
N ASP A 200 4.78 -16.92 16.31
CA ASP A 200 4.86 -16.34 17.66
C ASP A 200 4.75 -17.40 18.76
N GLN A 201 3.87 -18.38 18.59
CA GLN A 201 3.71 -19.48 19.55
C GLN A 201 4.86 -20.49 19.50
N ALA A 202 5.39 -20.79 18.29
CA ALA A 202 6.53 -21.69 18.12
C ALA A 202 7.86 -21.09 18.64
N GLY A 203 7.94 -19.76 18.75
CA GLY A 203 9.13 -19.02 19.23
C GLY A 203 9.27 -18.91 20.74
N THR A 204 8.31 -19.42 21.54
CA THR A 204 8.36 -19.31 23.02
C THR A 204 9.41 -20.19 23.69
N ASP A 205 9.99 -21.16 22.97
CA ASP A 205 11.08 -22.03 23.46
C ASP A 205 12.50 -21.53 23.13
N SER A 206 12.65 -20.46 22.38
CA SER A 206 13.93 -19.83 22.11
C SER A 206 14.10 -18.54 22.94
N LYS A 207 15.25 -18.45 23.63
CA LYS A 207 15.70 -17.30 24.42
C LYS A 207 15.24 -15.97 23.78
N PRO A 208 14.70 -14.99 24.56
CA PRO A 208 14.27 -13.71 24.02
C PRO A 208 15.44 -13.07 23.26
N ARG A 209 15.30 -12.92 21.96
CA ARG A 209 16.19 -12.05 21.18
C ARG A 209 15.85 -10.62 21.58
N ASP A 210 16.90 -9.88 21.78
CA ASP A 210 16.93 -8.51 22.27
C ASP A 210 15.99 -7.59 21.44
N ASP A 211 14.74 -7.43 21.90
CA ASP A 211 13.74 -6.53 21.33
C ASP A 211 14.07 -5.07 21.68
N THR A 212 15.35 -4.71 21.49
CA THR A 212 15.86 -3.41 21.90
C THR A 212 15.45 -2.33 20.91
N ALA A 213 15.40 -1.10 21.40
CA ALA A 213 15.29 0.11 20.61
C ALA A 213 16.31 0.13 19.45
N GLU A 214 17.47 -0.52 19.63
CA GLU A 214 18.52 -0.66 18.61
C GLU A 214 18.11 -1.55 17.43
N ALA A 215 17.40 -2.66 17.69
CA ALA A 215 16.90 -3.52 16.61
C ALA A 215 15.84 -2.81 15.75
N LEU A 216 14.95 -2.05 16.40
CA LEU A 216 13.95 -1.21 15.72
C LEU A 216 14.62 -0.07 14.93
N ALA A 217 15.63 0.59 15.50
CA ALA A 217 16.38 1.64 14.80
C ALA A 217 17.11 1.08 13.57
N ARG A 218 17.70 -0.12 13.68
CA ARG A 218 18.35 -0.80 12.55
C ARG A 218 17.37 -1.15 11.45
N ALA A 219 16.23 -1.75 11.79
CA ALA A 219 15.19 -2.06 10.81
C ALA A 219 14.63 -0.80 10.13
N PHE A 220 14.55 0.31 10.85
CA PHE A 220 14.16 1.61 10.29
C PHE A 220 15.19 2.14 9.30
N GLU A 221 16.50 2.05 9.61
CA GLU A 221 17.59 2.45 8.70
C GLU A 221 17.59 1.58 7.44
N GLU A 222 17.49 0.26 7.58
CA GLU A 222 17.41 -0.68 6.46
C GLU A 222 16.20 -0.38 5.56
N ALA A 223 15.05 -0.04 6.15
CA ALA A 223 13.86 0.35 5.40
C ALA A 223 14.06 1.68 4.64
N MET A 224 14.79 2.65 5.22
CA MET A 224 15.13 3.90 4.54
C MET A 224 16.11 3.67 3.38
N ASP A 225 17.08 2.78 3.56
CA ASP A 225 18.03 2.41 2.49
C ASP A 225 17.32 1.70 1.35
N ALA A 226 16.53 0.68 1.67
CA ALA A 226 15.75 -0.07 0.69
C ALA A 226 14.75 0.81 -0.11
N LYS A 227 14.29 1.91 0.47
CA LYS A 227 13.38 2.87 -0.17
C LYS A 227 14.10 4.02 -0.88
N GLY A 228 15.42 4.05 -0.87
CA GLY A 228 16.20 5.11 -1.50
C GLY A 228 15.91 6.50 -0.93
N VAL A 229 15.66 6.59 0.39
CA VAL A 229 15.36 7.86 1.06
C VAL A 229 16.58 8.80 0.94
N PRO A 230 16.42 10.03 0.39
CA PRO A 230 17.52 10.97 0.28
C PRO A 230 18.13 11.29 1.67
N PRO A 231 19.48 11.46 1.77
CA PRO A 231 20.15 11.70 3.05
C PRO A 231 19.54 12.83 3.88
N ALA A 232 19.19 13.95 3.26
CA ALA A 232 18.56 15.10 3.94
C ALA A 232 17.18 14.80 4.56
N ALA A 233 16.47 13.80 4.03
CA ALA A 233 15.17 13.38 4.60
C ALA A 233 15.36 12.32 5.70
N ARG A 234 16.47 11.55 5.67
CA ARG A 234 16.77 10.51 6.67
C ARG A 234 16.96 11.07 8.07
N ASP A 235 17.70 12.19 8.19
CA ASP A 235 18.00 12.77 9.51
C ASP A 235 16.72 13.22 10.22
N ALA A 236 15.81 13.88 9.52
CA ALA A 236 14.53 14.30 10.08
C ALA A 236 13.61 13.12 10.45
N LEU A 237 13.60 12.07 9.63
CA LEU A 237 12.83 10.86 9.91
C LEU A 237 13.43 10.08 11.09
N ARG A 238 14.74 10.01 11.18
CA ARG A 238 15.47 9.37 12.30
C ARG A 238 15.20 10.11 13.63
N GLU A 239 15.27 11.44 13.60
CA GLU A 239 14.99 12.26 14.78
C GLU A 239 13.56 12.04 15.28
N HIS A 240 12.59 12.06 14.35
CA HIS A 240 11.19 11.81 14.69
C HIS A 240 10.97 10.38 15.22
N PHE A 241 11.52 9.36 14.56
CA PHE A 241 11.44 7.97 14.99
C PHE A 241 12.05 7.77 16.39
N ASN A 242 13.25 8.31 16.64
CA ASN A 242 13.92 8.22 17.94
C ASN A 242 13.14 8.95 19.02
N ALA A 243 12.53 10.09 18.73
CA ALA A 243 11.69 10.81 19.68
C ALA A 243 10.43 9.99 20.08
N GLN A 244 9.79 9.34 19.11
CA GLN A 244 8.65 8.45 19.38
C GLN A 244 9.08 7.21 20.19
N LEU A 245 10.22 6.60 19.84
CA LEU A 245 10.77 5.46 20.56
C LEU A 245 11.04 5.81 22.02
N ALA A 246 11.68 6.96 22.26
CA ALA A 246 11.98 7.45 23.62
C ALA A 246 10.70 7.78 24.42
N ALA A 247 9.69 8.36 23.79
CA ALA A 247 8.40 8.66 24.42
C ALA A 247 7.68 7.38 24.87
N ARG A 248 7.71 6.32 24.08
CA ARG A 248 7.11 5.01 24.39
C ARG A 248 7.88 4.29 25.50
N GLN A 249 9.21 4.32 25.46
CA GLN A 249 10.05 3.78 26.55
C GLN A 249 9.75 4.48 27.88
N ALA A 250 9.55 5.80 27.86
CA ALA A 250 9.19 6.55 29.05
C ALA A 250 7.79 6.19 29.59
N GLN A 251 6.90 5.65 28.78
CA GLN A 251 5.57 5.15 29.16
C GLN A 251 5.59 3.69 29.63
N GLY A 252 6.76 3.04 29.65
CA GLY A 252 6.91 1.63 30.04
C GLY A 252 6.36 0.62 29.06
N GLU A 253 6.13 1.02 27.81
CA GLU A 253 5.70 0.10 26.75
C GLU A 253 6.88 -0.79 26.34
N SER A 254 6.68 -2.12 26.40
CA SER A 254 7.61 -3.07 25.81
C SER A 254 7.34 -3.14 24.30
N PHE A 255 8.37 -3.01 23.47
CA PHE A 255 8.24 -3.08 22.04
C PHE A 255 8.15 -4.55 21.58
N GLY A 256 6.95 -5.09 21.51
CA GLY A 256 6.68 -6.42 20.95
C GLY A 256 6.72 -6.43 19.41
N VAL A 257 7.74 -5.82 18.79
CA VAL A 257 7.96 -5.95 17.35
C VAL A 257 8.93 -7.10 17.13
N LYS A 258 8.41 -8.27 16.81
CA LYS A 258 9.24 -9.38 16.35
C LYS A 258 9.70 -9.08 14.92
N ILE A 259 10.99 -8.80 14.75
CA ILE A 259 11.63 -8.70 13.43
C ILE A 259 11.83 -10.13 12.96
N TYR A 260 11.08 -10.54 11.95
CA TYR A 260 11.23 -11.84 11.31
C TYR A 260 12.44 -11.81 10.38
N ASP A 261 13.41 -12.70 10.60
CA ASP A 261 14.51 -12.94 9.67
C ASP A 261 13.98 -13.78 8.48
N VAL A 262 13.58 -13.08 7.43
CA VAL A 262 13.05 -13.68 6.20
C VAL A 262 14.10 -14.55 5.49
N ALA A 263 15.38 -14.41 5.80
CA ALA A 263 16.46 -15.22 5.22
C ALA A 263 16.46 -16.65 5.78
N ALA A 264 16.08 -16.82 7.05
CA ALA A 264 16.04 -18.15 7.70
C ALA A 264 14.87 -19.02 7.21
N ASP A 265 13.77 -18.41 6.76
CA ASP A 265 12.56 -19.14 6.34
C ASP A 265 12.67 -19.65 4.88
N ARG A 266 13.60 -19.17 4.08
CA ARG A 266 13.84 -19.64 2.70
C ARG A 266 14.46 -21.03 2.62
N GLN A 267 14.92 -21.60 3.74
CA GLN A 267 15.58 -22.93 3.79
C GLN A 267 14.67 -24.06 4.28
N LYS A 268 13.42 -23.79 4.65
CA LYS A 268 12.48 -24.85 5.04
C LYS A 268 11.67 -25.32 3.83
N PRO A 269 11.63 -26.64 3.55
CA PRO A 269 10.76 -27.18 2.51
C PRO A 269 9.30 -26.91 2.87
N ALA A 270 8.48 -26.62 1.86
CA ALA A 270 7.05 -26.44 2.03
C ALA A 270 6.42 -27.69 2.67
N PRO A 271 5.46 -27.54 3.62
CA PRO A 271 4.75 -28.68 4.17
C PRO A 271 4.04 -29.45 3.04
N GLU A 272 4.18 -30.76 3.01
CA GLU A 272 3.45 -31.65 2.10
C GLU A 272 1.95 -31.42 2.28
N VAL A 273 1.29 -31.01 1.21
CA VAL A 273 -0.16 -30.86 1.16
C VAL A 273 -0.75 -32.26 1.00
N ASP A 274 -1.52 -32.68 1.97
CA ASP A 274 -2.30 -33.92 1.90
C ASP A 274 -3.27 -33.87 0.70
N ALA A 275 -2.92 -34.61 -0.35
CA ALA A 275 -3.65 -34.68 -1.62
C ALA A 275 -4.99 -35.45 -1.54
N SER A 276 -5.49 -35.77 -0.35
CA SER A 276 -6.70 -36.59 -0.16
C SER A 276 -8.02 -35.78 -0.03
N LYS A 277 -8.01 -34.44 -0.16
CA LYS A 277 -9.21 -33.61 -0.11
C LYS A 277 -9.37 -32.79 -1.37
N ASP A 278 -9.87 -33.42 -2.42
CA ASP A 278 -10.36 -32.69 -3.60
C ASP A 278 -11.58 -31.82 -3.27
N PRO A 279 -11.59 -30.54 -3.65
CA PRO A 279 -12.81 -29.74 -3.61
C PRO A 279 -13.78 -30.18 -4.71
N PRO A 280 -15.11 -30.06 -4.51
CA PRO A 280 -16.10 -30.47 -5.50
C PRO A 280 -15.97 -29.67 -6.79
N ALA A 281 -16.04 -30.36 -7.92
CA ALA A 281 -15.93 -29.82 -9.26
C ALA A 281 -17.00 -28.75 -9.55
N PRO A 282 -16.69 -27.68 -10.30
CA PRO A 282 -17.64 -26.66 -10.66
C PRO A 282 -18.72 -27.21 -11.61
N ASP A 283 -19.98 -26.92 -11.29
CA ASP A 283 -21.17 -27.25 -12.07
C ASP A 283 -21.13 -26.63 -13.49
N ARG A 284 -21.00 -27.48 -14.52
CA ARG A 284 -20.91 -27.12 -15.94
C ARG A 284 -22.23 -26.79 -16.62
N ASN A 285 -23.32 -26.57 -15.86
CA ASN A 285 -24.67 -26.43 -16.44
C ASN A 285 -25.32 -25.05 -16.22
N ARG A 286 -24.64 -23.95 -16.45
CA ARG A 286 -25.32 -22.67 -16.67
C ARG A 286 -25.27 -22.27 -18.14
N ARG A 287 -26.39 -22.57 -18.80
CA ARG A 287 -26.71 -22.13 -20.17
C ARG A 287 -26.66 -20.60 -20.24
N THR A 288 -25.91 -20.07 -21.19
CA THR A 288 -25.97 -18.67 -21.65
C THR A 288 -27.36 -18.35 -22.19
N PRO A 289 -27.99 -17.23 -21.82
CA PRO A 289 -29.13 -16.72 -22.57
C PRO A 289 -28.63 -16.08 -23.88
N LYS A 290 -29.20 -16.52 -24.99
CA LYS A 290 -29.11 -15.86 -26.29
C LYS A 290 -29.94 -14.58 -26.29
N ARG A 291 -29.36 -13.54 -26.88
CA ARG A 291 -29.80 -12.23 -27.36
C ARG A 291 -29.46 -11.05 -26.51
#